data_0a46bb01136cdc8cf25e2e5df1967903
#
_entry.id   0a46bb01136cdc8cf25e2e5df1967903
#
_cell.length_a   1.000
_cell.length_b   1.000
_cell.length_c   1.000
_cell.angle_alpha   90.00
_cell.angle_beta   90.00
_cell.angle_gamma   90.00
#
_symmetry.space_group_name_H-M   'P 1'
#
loop_
_entity.id
_entity.type
_entity.pdbx_description
1 polymer ?
#
loop_
_entity_poly.entity_id
_entity_poly.type
_entity_poly.pdbx_seq_one_letter_code
_entity_poly.pdbx_strand_id
1 'polypeptide(L)'
;MTGLPILEISGLRKAYGAVCAVDNVSLHVGRGEICGLIGPNGSGKSTFFDCATGLTRPNAGTVKLDGQDITGWSLNRIAREGRMLRSFQKTVVFSALDVEENLVIAGQMFTFPGLWSTFGIGAAARDRVAALKERARELIKIAGLWEVRHQPAGKLSGGQQKLIQFASMLMPEPKLILLDEPMAGINPKLIERVVESIRLANEKFGVSFLVIEHNIDVVTDICARIVVLDQGRKLAEGTPDEIVHNQAVREAYLGG
;
A
#
# COMPACT_ATOMS: atom_id res chain seq x y z
N MET A 1 24.26 4.11 4.97
CA MET A 1 23.54 4.51 6.20
C MET A 1 22.43 3.49 6.44
N THR A 2 22.71 2.45 7.23
CA THR A 2 21.72 1.43 7.61
C THR A 2 20.86 1.96 8.75
N GLY A 3 19.93 2.85 8.45
CA GLY A 3 18.90 3.25 9.40
C GLY A 3 17.98 2.07 9.71
N LEU A 4 17.27 2.12 10.86
CA LEU A 4 16.23 1.14 11.20
C LEU A 4 15.19 1.04 10.07
N PRO A 5 14.75 -0.18 9.70
CA PRO A 5 13.72 -0.36 8.69
C PRO A 5 12.42 0.35 9.10
N ILE A 6 11.63 0.77 8.13
CA ILE A 6 10.31 1.35 8.41
C ILE A 6 9.34 0.29 8.91
N LEU A 7 9.42 -0.93 8.37
CA LEU A 7 8.65 -2.10 8.79
C LEU A 7 9.61 -3.26 9.08
N GLU A 8 9.45 -3.89 10.24
CA GLU A 8 10.16 -5.11 10.63
C GLU A 8 9.15 -6.13 11.12
N ILE A 9 9.10 -7.27 10.46
CA ILE A 9 8.24 -8.39 10.83
C ILE A 9 9.13 -9.58 11.13
N SER A 10 8.98 -10.16 12.31
CA SER A 10 9.83 -11.25 12.78
C SER A 10 9.00 -12.44 13.21
N GLY A 11 9.26 -13.60 12.60
CA GLY A 11 8.68 -14.87 12.98
C GLY A 11 7.15 -14.93 12.90
N LEU A 12 6.54 -14.19 11.94
CA LEU A 12 5.09 -14.10 11.83
C LEU A 12 4.48 -15.47 11.55
N ARG A 13 3.48 -15.84 12.36
CA ARG A 13 2.73 -17.09 12.21
C ARG A 13 1.23 -16.83 12.29
N LYS A 14 0.49 -17.44 11.36
CA LYS A 14 -0.98 -17.44 11.36
C LYS A 14 -1.52 -18.77 10.87
N ALA A 15 -2.39 -19.37 11.70
CA ALA A 15 -3.11 -20.58 11.37
C ALA A 15 -4.62 -20.36 11.53
N TYR A 16 -5.39 -21.06 10.71
CA TYR A 16 -6.85 -21.14 10.76
C TYR A 16 -7.23 -22.62 10.92
N GLY A 17 -7.54 -23.00 12.16
CA GLY A 17 -7.71 -24.42 12.49
C GLY A 17 -6.43 -25.23 12.22
N ALA A 18 -6.53 -26.24 11.37
CA ALA A 18 -5.41 -27.11 10.98
C ALA A 18 -4.53 -26.49 9.87
N VAL A 19 -4.99 -25.44 9.19
CA VAL A 19 -4.26 -24.85 8.05
C VAL A 19 -3.35 -23.74 8.57
N CYS A 20 -2.03 -23.91 8.41
CA CYS A 20 -1.05 -22.86 8.69
C CYS A 20 -0.85 -22.01 7.42
N ALA A 21 -1.47 -20.84 7.38
CA ALA A 21 -1.41 -19.95 6.21
C ALA A 21 -0.12 -19.13 6.13
N VAL A 22 0.49 -18.83 7.28
CA VAL A 22 1.81 -18.17 7.39
C VAL A 22 2.57 -18.87 8.51
N ASP A 23 3.77 -19.33 8.22
CA ASP A 23 4.60 -20.12 9.13
C ASP A 23 6.00 -19.55 9.25
N ASN A 24 6.27 -18.85 10.34
CA ASN A 24 7.56 -18.28 10.70
C ASN A 24 8.16 -17.34 9.63
N VAL A 25 7.35 -16.47 9.05
CA VAL A 25 7.81 -15.53 8.02
C VAL A 25 8.38 -14.27 8.66
N SER A 26 9.61 -13.92 8.24
CA SER A 26 10.27 -12.66 8.61
C SER A 26 10.56 -11.84 7.36
N LEU A 27 10.24 -10.54 7.42
CA LEU A 27 10.42 -9.58 6.34
C LEU A 27 10.68 -8.20 6.92
N HIS A 28 11.48 -7.38 6.24
CA HIS A 28 11.61 -5.96 6.57
C HIS A 28 11.39 -5.11 5.32
N VAL A 29 11.07 -3.84 5.50
CA VAL A 29 11.03 -2.82 4.45
C VAL A 29 11.89 -1.65 4.90
N GLY A 30 12.84 -1.25 4.08
CA GLY A 30 13.69 -0.08 4.32
C GLY A 30 12.91 1.23 4.17
N ARG A 31 13.46 2.32 4.69
CA ARG A 31 12.88 3.65 4.47
C ARG A 31 13.10 4.09 3.02
N GLY A 32 12.03 4.53 2.36
CA GLY A 32 12.05 4.89 0.93
C GLY A 32 12.26 3.68 0.02
N GLU A 33 12.12 2.46 0.52
CA GLU A 33 12.21 1.24 -0.29
C GLU A 33 10.85 0.90 -0.92
N ILE A 34 10.87 0.43 -2.15
CA ILE A 34 9.77 -0.30 -2.78
C ILE A 34 10.16 -1.78 -2.75
N CYS A 35 9.49 -2.55 -1.88
CA CYS A 35 9.72 -3.99 -1.71
C CYS A 35 8.55 -4.77 -2.32
N GLY A 36 8.85 -5.83 -3.08
CA GLY A 36 7.87 -6.74 -3.63
C GLY A 36 7.62 -7.95 -2.71
N LEU A 37 6.37 -8.41 -2.63
CA LEU A 37 5.99 -9.67 -2.00
C LEU A 37 5.21 -10.49 -3.03
N ILE A 38 5.85 -11.53 -3.56
CA ILE A 38 5.27 -12.37 -4.61
C ILE A 38 5.13 -13.83 -4.15
N GLY A 39 4.51 -14.65 -4.98
CA GLY A 39 4.32 -16.07 -4.74
C GLY A 39 3.05 -16.59 -5.40
N PRO A 40 2.90 -17.91 -5.57
CA PRO A 40 1.70 -18.50 -6.17
C PRO A 40 0.44 -18.25 -5.37
N ASN A 41 -0.72 -18.56 -5.95
CA ASN A 41 -1.99 -18.47 -5.24
C ASN A 41 -1.99 -19.41 -4.03
N GLY A 42 -2.52 -18.93 -2.89
CA GLY A 42 -2.50 -19.72 -1.65
C GLY A 42 -1.17 -19.72 -0.89
N SER A 43 -0.13 -19.01 -1.36
CA SER A 43 1.17 -18.94 -0.66
C SER A 43 1.18 -18.16 0.65
N GLY A 44 0.04 -17.53 1.05
CA GLY A 44 -0.10 -16.85 2.34
C GLY A 44 0.06 -15.32 2.28
N LYS A 45 0.29 -14.71 1.12
CA LYS A 45 0.51 -13.25 0.96
C LYS A 45 -0.57 -12.38 1.60
N SER A 46 -1.83 -12.63 1.28
CA SER A 46 -2.95 -11.85 1.81
C SER A 46 -3.07 -12.02 3.33
N THR A 47 -2.89 -13.23 3.85
CA THR A 47 -2.86 -13.49 5.30
C THR A 47 -1.70 -12.77 5.98
N PHE A 48 -0.53 -12.74 5.33
CA PHE A 48 0.64 -11.99 5.81
C PHE A 48 0.32 -10.48 5.90
N PHE A 49 -0.28 -9.90 4.85
CA PHE A 49 -0.72 -8.49 4.85
C PHE A 49 -1.78 -8.22 5.92
N ASP A 50 -2.75 -9.13 6.09
CA ASP A 50 -3.80 -9.01 7.10
C ASP A 50 -3.20 -8.95 8.51
N CYS A 51 -2.19 -9.78 8.78
CA CYS A 51 -1.48 -9.76 10.05
C CYS A 51 -0.61 -8.50 10.22
N ALA A 52 0.13 -8.10 9.19
CA ALA A 52 1.00 -6.92 9.21
C ALA A 52 0.20 -5.63 9.45
N THR A 53 -1.01 -5.55 8.92
CA THR A 53 -1.87 -4.35 8.99
C THR A 53 -2.89 -4.37 10.13
N GLY A 54 -2.88 -5.40 10.98
CA GLY A 54 -3.79 -5.50 12.13
C GLY A 54 -5.24 -5.80 11.76
N LEU A 55 -5.52 -6.24 10.52
CA LEU A 55 -6.83 -6.76 10.12
C LEU A 55 -7.08 -8.14 10.76
N THR A 56 -6.02 -8.92 10.92
CA THR A 56 -6.04 -10.21 11.59
C THR A 56 -4.90 -10.30 12.61
N ARG A 57 -5.19 -10.80 13.81
CA ARG A 57 -4.16 -10.99 14.84
C ARG A 57 -3.30 -12.22 14.50
N PRO A 58 -1.97 -12.12 14.47
CA PRO A 58 -1.09 -13.28 14.32
C PRO A 58 -1.16 -14.20 15.55
N ASN A 59 -0.84 -15.48 15.37
CA ASN A 59 -0.71 -16.44 16.47
C ASN A 59 0.66 -16.32 17.17
N ALA A 60 1.70 -15.92 16.43
CA ALA A 60 3.04 -15.68 16.95
C ALA A 60 3.79 -14.68 16.05
N GLY A 61 4.93 -14.21 16.52
CA GLY A 61 5.76 -13.22 15.83
C GLY A 61 5.41 -11.80 16.24
N THR A 62 6.20 -10.85 15.73
CA THR A 62 6.09 -9.42 16.05
C THR A 62 6.07 -8.59 14.77
N VAL A 63 5.36 -7.47 14.83
CA VAL A 63 5.32 -6.44 13.77
C VAL A 63 5.76 -5.13 14.39
N LYS A 64 6.87 -4.56 13.91
CA LYS A 64 7.32 -3.24 14.33
C LYS A 64 7.25 -2.26 13.18
N LEU A 65 6.74 -1.09 13.45
CA LEU A 65 6.66 0.03 12.51
C LEU A 65 7.44 1.21 13.08
N ASP A 66 8.42 1.69 12.35
CA ASP A 66 9.29 2.79 12.80
C ASP A 66 9.96 2.49 14.16
N GLY A 67 10.33 1.22 14.40
CA GLY A 67 10.89 0.72 15.66
C GLY A 67 9.87 0.45 16.77
N GLN A 68 8.60 0.88 16.61
CA GLN A 68 7.55 0.66 17.60
C GLN A 68 6.84 -0.68 17.35
N ASP A 69 6.67 -1.48 18.40
CA ASP A 69 5.85 -2.70 18.31
C ASP A 69 4.35 -2.33 18.16
N ILE A 70 3.79 -2.73 17.03
CA ILE A 70 2.38 -2.54 16.67
C ILE A 70 1.61 -3.85 16.61
N THR A 71 2.20 -4.95 17.09
CA THR A 71 1.61 -6.28 17.07
C THR A 71 0.24 -6.28 17.75
N GLY A 72 -0.79 -6.64 17.00
CA GLY A 72 -2.17 -6.67 17.49
C GLY A 72 -2.86 -5.30 17.59
N TRP A 73 -2.26 -4.23 17.12
CA TRP A 73 -2.99 -2.97 16.94
C TRP A 73 -4.08 -3.14 15.88
N SER A 74 -5.18 -2.38 16.04
CA SER A 74 -6.21 -2.34 15.00
C SER A 74 -5.75 -1.58 13.77
N LEU A 75 -6.29 -1.93 12.60
CA LEU A 75 -6.02 -1.26 11.34
C LEU A 75 -6.15 0.27 11.44
N ASN A 76 -7.22 0.75 12.10
CA ASN A 76 -7.45 2.19 12.27
C ASN A 76 -6.37 2.87 13.11
N ARG A 77 -5.87 2.21 14.15
CA ARG A 77 -4.80 2.74 14.99
C ARG A 77 -3.48 2.78 14.23
N ILE A 78 -3.16 1.72 13.49
CA ILE A 78 -1.97 1.66 12.64
C ILE A 78 -2.00 2.78 11.58
N ALA A 79 -3.15 3.01 10.93
CA ALA A 79 -3.29 4.07 9.94
C ALA A 79 -3.09 5.47 10.53
N ARG A 80 -3.70 5.75 11.69
CA ARG A 80 -3.67 7.09 12.30
C ARG A 80 -2.36 7.41 13.02
N GLU A 81 -1.90 6.49 13.88
CA GLU A 81 -0.73 6.71 14.73
C GLU A 81 0.56 6.27 14.01
N GLY A 82 0.51 5.14 13.30
CA GLY A 82 1.66 4.58 12.58
C GLY A 82 1.91 5.21 11.21
N ARG A 83 0.89 5.85 10.60
CA ARG A 83 0.93 6.33 9.21
C ARG A 83 1.30 5.22 8.22
N MET A 84 0.82 4.01 8.49
CA MET A 84 0.88 2.89 7.57
C MET A 84 -0.50 2.62 7.01
N LEU A 85 -0.63 2.69 5.68
CA LEU A 85 -1.90 2.48 4.99
C LEU A 85 -1.85 1.20 4.17
N ARG A 86 -3.03 0.61 3.94
CA ARG A 86 -3.20 -0.54 3.05
C ARG A 86 -4.25 -0.22 1.99
N SER A 87 -3.97 -0.58 0.74
CA SER A 87 -5.01 -0.65 -0.29
C SER A 87 -5.86 -1.91 -0.09
N PHE A 88 -7.12 -1.83 -0.49
CA PHE A 88 -7.99 -2.99 -0.62
C PHE A 88 -8.16 -3.31 -2.10
N GLN A 89 -8.36 -4.59 -2.43
CA GLN A 89 -8.59 -5.04 -3.81
C GLN A 89 -9.78 -4.33 -4.47
N LYS A 90 -10.84 -4.04 -3.69
CA LYS A 90 -12.00 -3.32 -4.18
C LYS A 90 -11.72 -1.82 -4.18
N THR A 91 -11.82 -1.21 -5.36
CA THR A 91 -11.72 0.25 -5.50
C THR A 91 -12.91 0.94 -4.84
N VAL A 92 -12.63 1.89 -3.96
CA VAL A 92 -13.64 2.68 -3.27
C VAL A 92 -13.39 4.15 -3.57
N VAL A 93 -14.35 4.77 -4.29
CA VAL A 93 -14.38 6.22 -4.57
C VAL A 93 -15.78 6.77 -4.31
N PHE A 94 -15.87 8.03 -3.95
CA PHE A 94 -17.15 8.73 -3.86
C PHE A 94 -17.61 9.10 -5.28
N SER A 95 -18.44 8.27 -5.87
CA SER A 95 -18.83 8.33 -7.29
C SER A 95 -19.52 9.63 -7.70
N ALA A 96 -20.24 10.28 -6.79
CA ALA A 96 -20.95 11.53 -7.04
C ALA A 96 -20.02 12.77 -6.96
N LEU A 97 -18.86 12.64 -6.34
CA LEU A 97 -17.89 13.71 -6.17
C LEU A 97 -16.86 13.70 -7.29
N ASP A 98 -16.29 14.86 -7.59
CA ASP A 98 -15.19 14.95 -8.54
C ASP A 98 -13.88 14.40 -7.95
N VAL A 99 -12.83 14.34 -8.78
CA VAL A 99 -11.53 13.78 -8.39
C VAL A 99 -10.90 14.63 -7.26
N GLU A 100 -10.94 15.96 -7.35
CA GLU A 100 -10.36 16.86 -6.35
C GLU A 100 -11.09 16.70 -5.00
N GLU A 101 -12.41 16.63 -5.02
CA GLU A 101 -13.25 16.43 -3.83
C GLU A 101 -12.97 15.08 -3.15
N ASN A 102 -12.80 14.00 -3.92
CA ASN A 102 -12.42 12.68 -3.39
C ASN A 102 -11.12 12.75 -2.57
N LEU A 103 -10.09 13.40 -3.10
CA LEU A 103 -8.82 13.53 -2.41
C LEU A 103 -8.93 14.43 -1.17
N VAL A 104 -9.62 15.56 -1.29
CA VAL A 104 -9.82 16.50 -0.15
C VAL A 104 -10.52 15.80 1.01
N ILE A 105 -11.56 15.00 0.75
CA ILE A 105 -12.26 14.23 1.78
C ILE A 105 -11.33 13.22 2.43
N ALA A 106 -10.53 12.48 1.64
CA ALA A 106 -9.55 11.55 2.18
C ALA A 106 -8.57 12.25 3.14
N GLY A 107 -8.08 13.44 2.78
CA GLY A 107 -7.24 14.23 3.67
C GLY A 107 -7.96 14.70 4.94
N GLN A 108 -9.22 15.10 4.84
CA GLN A 108 -10.02 15.56 5.99
C GLN A 108 -10.24 14.45 7.02
N MET A 109 -10.48 13.21 6.59
CA MET A 109 -10.69 12.06 7.49
C MET A 109 -9.52 11.82 8.46
N PHE A 110 -8.31 12.20 8.08
CA PHE A 110 -7.12 12.09 8.92
C PHE A 110 -6.80 13.38 9.70
N THR A 111 -7.15 14.53 9.14
CA THR A 111 -6.84 15.85 9.73
C THR A 111 -7.84 16.26 10.81
N PHE A 112 -9.11 15.79 10.70
CA PHE A 112 -10.19 16.14 11.62
C PHE A 112 -10.73 14.89 12.36
N PRO A 113 -10.07 14.43 13.44
CA PRO A 113 -10.44 13.18 14.12
C PRO A 113 -11.72 13.25 14.96
N GLY A 114 -12.44 14.37 14.99
CA GLY A 114 -13.66 14.53 15.80
C GLY A 114 -14.67 15.48 15.17
N LEU A 115 -15.96 15.26 15.45
CA LEU A 115 -17.09 16.10 15.01
C LEU A 115 -16.88 17.59 15.29
N TRP A 116 -16.32 17.92 16.43
CA TRP A 116 -16.10 19.30 16.86
C TRP A 116 -15.00 20.03 16.07
N SER A 117 -14.01 19.31 15.53
CA SER A 117 -12.97 19.91 14.69
C SER A 117 -13.45 20.24 13.28
N THR A 118 -14.56 19.63 12.84
CA THR A 118 -15.18 19.85 11.53
C THR A 118 -16.03 21.14 11.53
N PHE A 119 -16.52 21.57 12.69
CA PHE A 119 -17.32 22.78 12.86
C PHE A 119 -16.50 24.05 13.15
N GLY A 120 -15.17 24.00 13.03
CA GLY A 120 -14.29 25.16 13.19
C GLY A 120 -14.61 26.25 12.17
N ILE A 121 -15.55 27.13 12.52
CA ILE A 121 -15.87 28.35 11.77
C ILE A 121 -14.78 29.37 12.09
N GLY A 122 -13.72 29.43 11.25
CA GLY A 122 -12.64 30.39 11.45
C GLY A 122 -11.60 30.36 10.33
N ALA A 123 -10.71 31.38 10.32
CA ALA A 123 -9.63 31.49 9.33
C ALA A 123 -8.77 30.26 9.28
N ALA A 124 -8.39 29.66 10.42
CA ALA A 124 -7.58 28.46 10.53
C ALA A 124 -8.22 27.20 9.90
N ALA A 125 -9.53 27.09 9.84
CA ALA A 125 -10.22 25.99 9.14
C ALA A 125 -10.16 26.20 7.63
N ARG A 126 -10.32 27.44 7.17
CA ARG A 126 -10.19 27.78 5.73
C ARG A 126 -8.79 27.55 5.22
N ASP A 127 -7.77 27.94 5.98
CA ASP A 127 -6.36 27.74 5.62
C ASP A 127 -6.01 26.25 5.51
N ARG A 128 -6.52 25.42 6.43
CA ARG A 128 -6.34 23.95 6.37
C ARG A 128 -7.01 23.32 5.14
N VAL A 129 -8.22 23.74 4.81
CA VAL A 129 -8.91 23.27 3.61
C VAL A 129 -8.18 23.73 2.35
N ALA A 130 -7.64 24.95 2.32
CA ALA A 130 -6.82 25.43 1.22
C ALA A 130 -5.56 24.60 1.04
N ALA A 131 -4.85 24.30 2.12
CA ALA A 131 -3.67 23.40 2.09
C ALA A 131 -3.99 22.00 1.59
N LEU A 132 -5.13 21.43 2.02
CA LEU A 132 -5.59 20.12 1.51
C LEU A 132 -5.89 20.16 0.00
N LYS A 133 -6.49 21.25 -0.50
CA LYS A 133 -6.75 21.42 -1.94
C LYS A 133 -5.45 21.51 -2.75
N GLU A 134 -4.47 22.29 -2.29
CA GLU A 134 -3.18 22.39 -2.97
C GLU A 134 -2.47 21.02 -3.02
N ARG A 135 -2.48 20.29 -1.89
CA ARG A 135 -1.92 18.93 -1.86
C ARG A 135 -2.70 17.97 -2.78
N ALA A 136 -4.03 18.04 -2.80
CA ALA A 136 -4.86 17.23 -3.70
C ALA A 136 -4.47 17.49 -5.17
N ARG A 137 -4.31 18.77 -5.58
CA ARG A 137 -3.91 19.14 -6.94
C ARG A 137 -2.52 18.61 -7.30
N GLU A 138 -1.58 18.62 -6.37
CA GLU A 138 -0.26 18.03 -6.56
C GLU A 138 -0.37 16.52 -6.81
N LEU A 139 -1.12 15.79 -5.97
CA LEU A 139 -1.31 14.35 -6.08
C LEU A 139 -2.10 13.95 -7.33
N ILE A 140 -3.07 14.75 -7.75
CA ILE A 140 -3.81 14.58 -9.02
C ILE A 140 -2.86 14.67 -10.22
N LYS A 141 -1.88 15.58 -10.20
CA LYS A 141 -0.86 15.67 -11.27
C LYS A 141 0.04 14.43 -11.28
N ILE A 142 0.49 13.95 -10.11
CA ILE A 142 1.28 12.72 -9.96
C ILE A 142 0.51 11.51 -10.51
N ALA A 143 -0.78 11.40 -10.19
CA ALA A 143 -1.65 10.35 -10.69
C ALA A 143 -2.03 10.51 -12.18
N GLY A 144 -1.66 11.62 -12.84
CA GLY A 144 -1.99 11.89 -14.23
C GLY A 144 -3.49 12.11 -14.48
N LEU A 145 -4.21 12.61 -13.48
CA LEU A 145 -5.66 12.83 -13.54
C LEU A 145 -6.04 14.31 -13.71
N TRP A 146 -5.07 15.17 -14.03
CA TRP A 146 -5.27 16.63 -14.07
C TRP A 146 -6.40 17.06 -15.01
N GLU A 147 -6.47 16.49 -16.20
CA GLU A 147 -7.47 16.85 -17.21
C GLU A 147 -8.91 16.44 -16.83
N VAL A 148 -9.03 15.43 -15.96
CA VAL A 148 -10.33 14.91 -15.50
C VAL A 148 -10.67 15.29 -14.07
N ARG A 149 -9.89 16.18 -13.44
CA ARG A 149 -9.97 16.49 -12.00
C ARG A 149 -11.34 16.99 -11.53
N HIS A 150 -12.12 17.63 -12.41
CA HIS A 150 -13.46 18.12 -12.13
C HIS A 150 -14.57 17.22 -12.66
N GLN A 151 -14.25 16.02 -13.14
CA GLN A 151 -15.24 15.04 -13.55
C GLN A 151 -15.66 14.18 -12.36
N PRO A 152 -16.96 13.85 -12.21
CA PRO A 152 -17.42 12.91 -11.21
C PRO A 152 -16.68 11.57 -11.31
N ALA A 153 -16.13 11.08 -10.19
CA ALA A 153 -15.35 9.85 -10.16
C ALA A 153 -16.10 8.63 -10.71
N GLY A 154 -17.41 8.58 -10.54
CA GLY A 154 -18.24 7.51 -11.07
C GLY A 154 -18.34 7.45 -12.60
N LYS A 155 -17.95 8.52 -13.32
CA LYS A 155 -17.90 8.56 -14.80
C LYS A 155 -16.54 8.14 -15.37
N LEU A 156 -15.55 7.97 -14.51
CA LEU A 156 -14.20 7.61 -14.91
C LEU A 156 -14.06 6.08 -15.05
N SER A 157 -13.08 5.65 -15.86
CA SER A 157 -12.76 4.24 -16.02
C SER A 157 -12.31 3.61 -14.69
N GLY A 158 -12.50 2.30 -14.54
CA GLY A 158 -12.08 1.59 -13.32
C GLY A 158 -10.61 1.80 -12.96
N GLY A 159 -9.74 1.90 -13.96
CA GLY A 159 -8.34 2.18 -13.71
C GLY A 159 -8.06 3.64 -13.28
N GLN A 160 -8.79 4.63 -13.82
CA GLN A 160 -8.71 6.00 -13.33
C GLN A 160 -9.23 6.10 -11.88
N GLN A 161 -10.27 5.32 -11.54
CA GLN A 161 -10.75 5.22 -10.16
C GLN A 161 -9.69 4.61 -9.22
N LYS A 162 -8.90 3.61 -9.67
CA LYS A 162 -7.74 3.09 -8.91
C LYS A 162 -6.66 4.15 -8.70
N LEU A 163 -6.39 4.99 -9.70
CA LEU A 163 -5.47 6.12 -9.53
C LEU A 163 -6.00 7.18 -8.54
N ILE A 164 -7.32 7.44 -8.51
CA ILE A 164 -7.93 8.28 -7.47
C ILE A 164 -7.71 7.66 -6.09
N GLN A 165 -7.99 6.36 -5.94
CA GLN A 165 -7.78 5.65 -4.68
C GLN A 165 -6.31 5.72 -4.23
N PHE A 166 -5.36 5.47 -5.15
CA PHE A 166 -3.93 5.59 -4.85
C PHE A 166 -3.55 7.00 -4.40
N ALA A 167 -3.95 8.04 -5.16
CA ALA A 167 -3.69 9.42 -4.80
C ALA A 167 -4.34 9.82 -3.45
N SER A 168 -5.53 9.31 -3.17
CA SER A 168 -6.23 9.52 -1.89
C SER A 168 -5.46 8.92 -0.71
N MET A 169 -4.76 7.79 -0.90
CA MET A 169 -3.90 7.19 0.13
C MET A 169 -2.67 8.06 0.45
N LEU A 170 -2.23 8.92 -0.45
CA LEU A 170 -1.11 9.83 -0.24
C LEU A 170 -1.51 11.11 0.50
N MET A 171 -2.80 11.44 0.59
CA MET A 171 -3.29 12.65 1.26
C MET A 171 -2.86 12.77 2.73
N PRO A 172 -2.95 11.69 3.55
CA PRO A 172 -2.55 11.75 4.96
C PRO A 172 -1.04 11.65 5.21
N GLU A 173 -0.21 11.77 4.18
CA GLU A 173 1.27 11.70 4.27
C GLU A 173 1.77 10.40 4.93
N PRO A 174 1.45 9.25 4.36
CA PRO A 174 1.87 7.97 4.93
C PRO A 174 3.39 7.81 4.88
N LYS A 175 3.93 7.07 5.84
CA LYS A 175 5.33 6.63 5.84
C LYS A 175 5.51 5.35 5.04
N LEU A 176 4.50 4.50 5.05
CA LEU A 176 4.47 3.19 4.38
C LEU A 176 3.09 2.93 3.80
N ILE A 177 3.03 2.45 2.57
CA ILE A 177 1.82 1.95 1.95
C ILE A 177 1.99 0.48 1.57
N LEU A 178 1.05 -0.36 1.98
CA LEU A 178 0.92 -1.73 1.54
C LEU A 178 -0.10 -1.78 0.38
N LEU A 179 0.38 -2.16 -0.81
CA LEU A 179 -0.44 -2.28 -2.01
C LEU A 179 -0.75 -3.74 -2.29
N ASP A 180 -2.04 -4.07 -2.36
CA ASP A 180 -2.54 -5.43 -2.58
C ASP A 180 -3.11 -5.53 -4.00
N GLU A 181 -2.32 -6.09 -4.93
CA GLU A 181 -2.62 -6.25 -6.35
C GLU A 181 -3.13 -4.96 -7.05
N PRO A 182 -2.37 -3.85 -6.96
CA PRO A 182 -2.83 -2.57 -7.48
C PRO A 182 -3.06 -2.58 -9.00
N MET A 183 -2.42 -3.47 -9.75
CA MET A 183 -2.53 -3.59 -11.21
C MET A 183 -3.62 -4.58 -11.67
N ALA A 184 -4.29 -5.30 -10.75
CA ALA A 184 -5.29 -6.29 -11.13
C ALA A 184 -6.47 -5.66 -11.90
N GLY A 185 -6.82 -6.23 -13.06
CA GLY A 185 -7.99 -5.83 -13.85
C GLY A 185 -7.90 -4.47 -14.55
N ILE A 186 -6.70 -3.92 -14.73
CA ILE A 186 -6.48 -2.68 -15.50
C ILE A 186 -5.70 -2.97 -16.80
N ASN A 187 -5.87 -2.10 -17.79
CA ASN A 187 -5.18 -2.25 -19.07
C ASN A 187 -3.69 -1.86 -18.99
N PRO A 188 -2.83 -2.33 -19.93
CA PRO A 188 -1.39 -2.11 -19.88
C PRO A 188 -0.97 -0.64 -19.78
N LYS A 189 -1.59 0.26 -20.52
CA LYS A 189 -1.29 1.70 -20.47
C LYS A 189 -1.51 2.31 -19.08
N LEU A 190 -2.50 1.77 -18.38
CA LEU A 190 -2.82 2.23 -17.03
C LEU A 190 -1.88 1.62 -15.98
N ILE A 191 -1.37 0.40 -16.23
CA ILE A 191 -0.32 -0.20 -15.40
C ILE A 191 0.90 0.72 -15.38
N GLU A 192 1.38 1.17 -16.55
CA GLU A 192 2.51 2.11 -16.65
C GLU A 192 2.25 3.39 -15.82
N ARG A 193 1.02 3.90 -15.85
CA ARG A 193 0.67 5.11 -15.08
C ARG A 193 0.65 4.87 -13.57
N VAL A 194 0.16 3.70 -13.12
CA VAL A 194 0.20 3.33 -11.69
C VAL A 194 1.64 3.16 -11.22
N VAL A 195 2.48 2.47 -12.01
CA VAL A 195 3.92 2.30 -11.77
C VAL A 195 4.62 3.65 -11.64
N GLU A 196 4.41 4.55 -12.61
CA GLU A 196 4.96 5.90 -12.58
C GLU A 196 4.52 6.67 -11.32
N SER A 197 3.23 6.58 -10.96
CA SER A 197 2.69 7.25 -9.78
C SER A 197 3.32 6.72 -8.48
N ILE A 198 3.59 5.41 -8.38
CA ILE A 198 4.29 4.81 -7.23
C ILE A 198 5.73 5.33 -7.15
N ARG A 199 6.47 5.34 -8.28
CA ARG A 199 7.85 5.88 -8.33
C ARG A 199 7.90 7.34 -7.93
N LEU A 200 7.04 8.17 -8.52
CA LEU A 200 6.98 9.60 -8.20
C LEU A 200 6.62 9.85 -6.72
N ALA A 201 5.70 9.08 -6.16
CA ALA A 201 5.37 9.17 -4.73
C ALA A 201 6.54 8.76 -3.83
N ASN A 202 7.27 7.71 -4.20
CA ASN A 202 8.46 7.27 -3.49
C ASN A 202 9.58 8.32 -3.55
N GLU A 203 9.92 8.79 -4.75
CA GLU A 203 11.00 9.76 -4.98
C GLU A 203 10.71 11.12 -4.33
N LYS A 204 9.48 11.62 -4.51
CA LYS A 204 9.13 12.98 -4.11
C LYS A 204 8.80 13.11 -2.62
N PHE A 205 8.16 12.09 -2.04
CA PHE A 205 7.67 12.13 -0.65
C PHE A 205 8.39 11.15 0.28
N GLY A 206 9.30 10.31 -0.25
CA GLY A 206 10.03 9.33 0.55
C GLY A 206 9.13 8.21 1.10
N VAL A 207 7.94 8.00 0.52
CA VAL A 207 7.00 6.95 0.94
C VAL A 207 7.59 5.59 0.62
N SER A 208 7.63 4.69 1.61
CA SER A 208 8.03 3.30 1.41
C SER A 208 6.82 2.49 0.93
N PHE A 209 7.07 1.43 0.17
CA PHE A 209 6.01 0.55 -0.32
C PHE A 209 6.32 -0.92 -0.08
N LEU A 210 5.29 -1.69 0.29
CA LEU A 210 5.29 -3.15 0.20
C LEU A 210 4.18 -3.54 -0.77
N VAL A 211 4.55 -4.16 -1.90
CA VAL A 211 3.64 -4.41 -3.02
C VAL A 211 3.44 -5.90 -3.21
N ILE A 212 2.19 -6.38 -3.07
CA ILE A 212 1.80 -7.71 -3.56
C ILE A 212 1.40 -7.58 -5.01
N GLU A 213 2.02 -8.37 -5.88
CA GLU A 213 1.66 -8.46 -7.29
C GLU A 213 1.92 -9.86 -7.83
N HIS A 214 1.17 -10.23 -8.85
CA HIS A 214 1.36 -11.48 -9.61
C HIS A 214 2.12 -11.26 -10.91
N ASN A 215 2.14 -10.03 -11.42
CA ASN A 215 2.87 -9.68 -12.63
C ASN A 215 4.35 -9.46 -12.27
N ILE A 216 5.17 -10.45 -12.58
CA ILE A 216 6.61 -10.45 -12.29
C ILE A 216 7.30 -9.27 -12.98
N ASP A 217 6.93 -8.94 -14.23
CA ASP A 217 7.54 -7.85 -14.99
C ASP A 217 7.37 -6.50 -14.28
N VAL A 218 6.17 -6.25 -13.71
CA VAL A 218 5.90 -5.03 -12.94
C VAL A 218 6.73 -5.00 -11.65
N VAL A 219 6.78 -6.12 -10.93
CA VAL A 219 7.52 -6.19 -9.66
C VAL A 219 9.02 -6.00 -9.87
N THR A 220 9.58 -6.62 -10.92
CA THR A 220 10.99 -6.48 -11.27
C THR A 220 11.35 -5.07 -11.76
N ASP A 221 10.38 -4.36 -12.35
CA ASP A 221 10.57 -3.00 -12.82
C ASP A 221 10.60 -1.96 -11.67
N ILE A 222 9.76 -2.13 -10.63
CA ILE A 222 9.61 -1.10 -9.58
C ILE A 222 10.28 -1.43 -8.25
N CYS A 223 10.50 -2.70 -7.93
CA CYS A 223 10.99 -3.10 -6.63
C CYS A 223 12.52 -3.17 -6.58
N ALA A 224 13.10 -2.62 -5.53
CA ALA A 224 14.54 -2.76 -5.26
C ALA A 224 14.88 -4.16 -4.74
N ARG A 225 13.93 -4.80 -4.06
CA ARG A 225 14.05 -6.13 -3.46
C ARG A 225 12.70 -6.84 -3.52
N ILE A 226 12.76 -8.17 -3.66
CA ILE A 226 11.59 -9.03 -3.77
C ILE A 226 11.71 -10.16 -2.74
N VAL A 227 10.63 -10.40 -2.02
CA VAL A 227 10.45 -11.56 -1.14
C VAL A 227 9.44 -12.49 -1.78
N VAL A 228 9.76 -13.78 -1.83
CA VAL A 228 8.90 -14.81 -2.39
C VAL A 228 8.34 -15.67 -1.28
N LEU A 229 7.02 -15.80 -1.24
CA LEU A 229 6.35 -16.77 -0.36
C LEU A 229 5.88 -17.97 -1.15
N ASP A 230 6.05 -19.14 -0.55
CA ASP A 230 5.44 -20.38 -1.00
C ASP A 230 4.97 -21.20 0.21
N GLN A 231 3.78 -21.79 0.12
CA GLN A 231 3.17 -22.62 1.18
C GLN A 231 3.28 -22.03 2.60
N GLY A 232 3.05 -20.73 2.71
CA GLY A 232 3.10 -20.01 3.99
C GLY A 232 4.49 -19.68 4.52
N ARG A 233 5.57 -19.96 3.77
CA ARG A 233 6.96 -19.73 4.18
C ARG A 233 7.70 -18.84 3.20
N LYS A 234 8.76 -18.21 3.67
CA LYS A 234 9.67 -17.46 2.79
C LYS A 234 10.53 -18.46 2.00
N LEU A 235 10.33 -18.48 0.67
CA LEU A 235 11.06 -19.32 -0.26
C LEU A 235 12.39 -18.70 -0.67
N ALA A 236 12.35 -17.40 -1.03
CA ALA A 236 13.51 -16.65 -1.47
C ALA A 236 13.39 -15.17 -1.13
N GLU A 237 14.50 -14.48 -1.13
CA GLU A 237 14.61 -13.02 -0.99
C GLU A 237 15.85 -12.55 -1.73
N GLY A 238 15.75 -11.47 -2.52
CA GLY A 238 16.88 -10.95 -3.29
C GLY A 238 16.48 -9.79 -4.20
N THR A 239 17.41 -9.36 -5.01
CA THR A 239 17.17 -8.40 -6.10
C THR A 239 16.26 -9.01 -7.17
N PRO A 240 15.61 -8.18 -8.02
CA PRO A 240 14.82 -8.68 -9.14
C PRO A 240 15.55 -9.74 -9.99
N ASP A 241 16.80 -9.49 -10.34
CA ASP A 241 17.61 -10.41 -11.15
C ASP A 241 17.86 -11.74 -10.45
N GLU A 242 18.17 -11.73 -9.16
CA GLU A 242 18.36 -12.96 -8.37
C GLU A 242 17.08 -13.79 -8.31
N ILE A 243 15.92 -13.13 -8.16
CA ILE A 243 14.62 -13.81 -8.06
C ILE A 243 14.20 -14.43 -9.40
N VAL A 244 14.37 -13.73 -10.52
CA VAL A 244 14.03 -14.24 -11.87
C VAL A 244 14.86 -15.46 -12.24
N HIS A 245 16.13 -15.52 -11.80
CA HIS A 245 17.03 -16.61 -12.08
C HIS A 245 16.99 -17.74 -11.02
N ASN A 246 16.23 -17.57 -9.94
CA ASN A 246 16.14 -18.55 -8.86
C ASN A 246 15.32 -19.77 -9.30
N GLN A 247 15.94 -20.94 -9.32
CA GLN A 247 15.31 -22.19 -9.77
C GLN A 247 14.11 -22.57 -8.90
N ALA A 248 14.23 -22.47 -7.57
CA ALA A 248 13.13 -22.81 -6.65
C ALA A 248 11.91 -21.89 -6.85
N VAL A 249 12.14 -20.61 -7.15
CA VAL A 249 11.07 -19.67 -7.48
C VAL A 249 10.37 -20.06 -8.77
N ARG A 250 11.13 -20.41 -9.81
CA ARG A 250 10.57 -20.85 -11.11
C ARG A 250 9.74 -22.12 -10.96
N GLU A 251 10.23 -23.09 -10.20
CA GLU A 251 9.51 -24.33 -9.91
C GLU A 251 8.20 -24.09 -9.15
N ALA A 252 8.19 -23.20 -8.16
CA ALA A 252 6.99 -22.83 -7.40
C ALA A 252 5.89 -22.20 -8.28
N TYR A 253 6.27 -21.48 -9.33
CA TYR A 253 5.31 -20.87 -10.28
C TYR A 253 4.88 -21.83 -11.40
N LEU A 254 5.69 -22.87 -11.74
CA LEU A 254 5.39 -23.84 -12.79
C LEU A 254 4.66 -25.08 -12.25
N GLY A 255 4.73 -25.34 -10.95
CA GLY A 255 4.19 -26.53 -10.31
C GLY A 255 2.83 -26.35 -9.64
N GLY A 256 2.17 -25.19 -9.82
CA GLY A 256 0.86 -24.86 -9.24
C GLY A 256 -0.29 -24.92 -10.23
#